data_93479451e14a3029391ea08ae1454884
#
_entry.id   93479451e14a3029391ea08ae1454884
#
_cell.length_a   1.000
_cell.length_b   1.000
_cell.length_c   1.000
_cell.angle_alpha   90.00
_cell.angle_beta   90.00
_cell.angle_gamma   90.00
#
_symmetry.space_group_name_H-M   'P 1'
#
loop_
_entity.id
_entity.type
_entity.pdbx_description
1 polymer ?
#
loop_
_entity_poly.entity_id
_entity_poly.type
_entity_poly.pdbx_seq_one_letter_code
_entity_poly.pdbx_strand_id
1 'polypeptide(L)'
;MELTELTQEFEQAVADSKNLTERPANDTLLQLYSLYKQATEGDVNTDPPANPFDFVAKAKYSAWSSLKGKSKENAMQEYISTISKLKS
;
A
#
# COMPACT_ATOMS: atom_id res chain seq x y z
N MET A 1 7.03 -13.92 -13.23
CA MET A 1 8.04 -13.32 -12.31
C MET A 1 8.11 -14.18 -11.05
N GLU A 2 9.30 -14.53 -10.63
CA GLU A 2 9.48 -15.29 -9.41
C GLU A 2 9.17 -14.43 -8.18
N LEU A 3 8.71 -15.08 -7.11
CA LEU A 3 8.35 -14.37 -5.88
C LEU A 3 9.53 -13.56 -5.32
N THR A 4 10.75 -14.12 -5.39
CA THR A 4 11.95 -13.44 -4.89
C THR A 4 12.19 -12.13 -5.66
N GLU A 5 12.07 -12.17 -6.99
CA GLU A 5 12.24 -10.96 -7.81
C GLU A 5 11.14 -9.95 -7.52
N LEU A 6 9.91 -10.41 -7.38
CA LEU A 6 8.78 -9.54 -7.07
C LEU A 6 8.99 -8.85 -5.72
N THR A 7 9.44 -9.60 -4.71
CA THR A 7 9.71 -9.05 -3.38
C THR A 7 10.81 -7.99 -3.44
N GLN A 8 11.88 -8.24 -4.20
CA GLN A 8 12.98 -7.28 -4.36
C GLN A 8 12.51 -6.00 -5.05
N GLU A 9 11.69 -6.14 -6.11
CA GLU A 9 11.14 -4.98 -6.80
C GLU A 9 10.17 -4.20 -5.91
N PHE A 10 9.40 -4.90 -5.09
CA PHE A 10 8.50 -4.26 -4.13
C PHE A 10 9.30 -3.47 -3.10
N GLU A 11 10.35 -4.06 -2.53
CA GLU A 11 11.19 -3.38 -1.56
C GLU A 11 11.86 -2.14 -2.17
N GLN A 12 12.28 -2.23 -3.44
CA GLN A 12 12.84 -1.09 -4.15
C GLN A 12 11.78 0.00 -4.33
N ALA A 13 10.55 -0.39 -4.68
CA ALA A 13 9.46 0.57 -4.83
C ALA A 13 9.16 1.27 -3.52
N VAL A 14 9.20 0.55 -2.39
CA VAL A 14 9.00 1.14 -1.07
C VAL A 14 10.08 2.18 -0.78
N ALA A 15 11.34 1.86 -1.10
CA ALA A 15 12.43 2.83 -0.96
C ALA A 15 12.22 4.04 -1.86
N ASP A 16 11.82 3.80 -3.11
CA ASP A 16 11.58 4.88 -4.07
C ASP A 16 10.45 5.81 -3.63
N SER A 17 9.44 5.27 -2.94
CA SER A 17 8.32 6.06 -2.46
C SER A 17 8.75 7.16 -1.50
N LYS A 18 9.87 6.96 -0.81
CA LYS A 18 10.41 7.93 0.13
C LYS A 18 11.22 9.02 -0.55
N ASN A 19 11.56 8.82 -1.80
CA ASN A 19 12.42 9.72 -2.57
C ASN A 19 11.71 10.38 -3.76
N LEU A 20 10.38 10.39 -3.75
CA LEU A 20 9.61 11.04 -4.80
C LEU A 20 9.84 12.56 -4.73
N THR A 21 9.98 13.20 -5.90
CA THR A 21 10.23 14.63 -5.98
C THR A 21 9.01 15.46 -5.58
N GLU A 22 7.81 14.92 -5.83
CA GLU A 22 6.56 15.57 -5.45
C GLU A 22 5.76 14.63 -4.54
N ARG A 23 5.10 15.23 -3.54
CA ARG A 23 4.25 14.45 -2.65
C ARG A 23 2.99 14.02 -3.41
N PRO A 24 2.66 12.71 -3.43
CA PRO A 24 1.43 12.25 -4.06
C PRO A 24 0.19 12.82 -3.37
N ALA A 25 -0.93 12.85 -4.11
CA ALA A 25 -2.20 13.25 -3.53
C ALA A 25 -2.60 12.32 -2.37
N ASN A 26 -3.45 12.81 -1.48
CA ASN A 26 -3.84 12.06 -0.28
C ASN A 26 -4.48 10.71 -0.62
N ASP A 27 -5.32 10.65 -1.65
CA ASP A 27 -5.94 9.39 -2.05
C ASP A 27 -4.92 8.40 -2.60
N THR A 28 -3.89 8.89 -3.30
CA THR A 28 -2.78 8.04 -3.76
C THR A 28 -1.97 7.52 -2.57
N LEU A 29 -1.73 8.37 -1.57
CA LEU A 29 -1.02 7.95 -0.36
C LEU A 29 -1.81 6.88 0.39
N LEU A 30 -3.13 6.99 0.46
CA LEU A 30 -3.98 5.97 1.07
C LEU A 30 -3.91 4.67 0.28
N GLN A 31 -3.91 4.76 -1.05
CA GLN A 31 -3.79 3.59 -1.91
C GLN A 31 -2.45 2.88 -1.66
N LEU A 32 -1.36 3.62 -1.63
CA LEU A 32 -0.03 3.07 -1.36
C LEU A 32 0.03 2.41 0.02
N TYR A 33 -0.53 3.07 1.03
CA TYR A 33 -0.59 2.51 2.38
C TYR A 33 -1.32 1.17 2.38
N SER A 34 -2.51 1.13 1.78
CA SER A 34 -3.33 -0.08 1.79
C SER A 34 -2.67 -1.21 1.01
N LEU A 35 -2.05 -0.91 -0.13
CA LEU A 35 -1.32 -1.91 -0.91
C LEU A 35 -0.13 -2.45 -0.14
N TYR A 36 0.59 -1.58 0.57
CA TYR A 36 1.72 -1.98 1.41
C TYR A 36 1.26 -2.94 2.51
N LYS A 37 0.18 -2.61 3.20
CA LYS A 37 -0.36 -3.47 4.27
C LYS A 37 -0.82 -4.80 3.70
N GLN A 38 -1.54 -4.78 2.58
CA GLN A 38 -2.01 -6.02 1.96
C GLN A 38 -0.85 -6.88 1.47
N ALA A 39 0.21 -6.24 0.94
CA ALA A 39 1.39 -6.96 0.44
C ALA A 39 2.20 -7.60 1.56
N THR A 40 2.25 -6.97 2.72
CA THR A 40 3.09 -7.43 3.83
C THR A 40 2.34 -8.28 4.84
N GLU A 41 1.10 -7.92 5.16
CA GLU A 41 0.32 -8.59 6.21
C GLU A 41 -0.84 -9.42 5.66
N GLY A 42 -1.22 -9.21 4.40
CA GLY A 42 -2.39 -9.87 3.83
C GLY A 42 -3.67 -9.15 4.22
N ASP A 43 -4.77 -9.90 4.34
CA ASP A 43 -6.05 -9.31 4.69
C ASP A 43 -6.00 -8.60 6.04
N VAL A 44 -6.84 -7.55 6.18
CA VAL A 44 -6.92 -6.80 7.42
C VAL A 44 -7.12 -7.75 8.61
N ASN A 45 -6.25 -7.61 9.61
CA ASN A 45 -6.19 -8.53 10.75
C ASN A 45 -6.27 -7.82 12.09
N THR A 46 -6.70 -6.55 12.09
CA THR A 46 -6.84 -5.75 13.31
C THR A 46 -8.27 -5.21 13.40
N ASP A 47 -8.62 -4.77 14.60
CA ASP A 47 -9.92 -4.13 14.82
C ASP A 47 -9.94 -2.73 14.26
N PRO A 48 -11.14 -2.21 13.91
CA PRO A 48 -11.25 -0.80 13.49
C PRO A 48 -10.72 0.14 14.59
N PRO A 49 -10.24 1.34 14.21
CA PRO A 49 -9.80 2.31 15.20
C PRO A 49 -10.90 2.63 16.21
N ALA A 50 -10.53 2.64 17.49
CA ALA A 50 -11.49 2.86 18.57
C ALA A 50 -11.95 4.32 18.67
N ASN A 51 -11.08 5.26 18.30
CA ASN A 51 -11.38 6.68 18.37
C ASN A 51 -12.20 7.12 17.17
N PRO A 52 -13.49 7.50 17.34
CA PRO A 52 -14.32 7.87 16.20
C PRO A 52 -13.89 9.19 15.54
N PHE A 53 -13.03 9.97 16.19
CA PHE A 53 -12.56 11.25 15.65
C PHE A 53 -11.21 11.14 14.95
N ASP A 54 -10.61 9.96 14.95
CA ASP A 54 -9.34 9.74 14.22
C ASP A 54 -9.65 9.38 12.77
N PHE A 55 -9.92 10.42 11.97
CA PHE A 55 -10.34 10.24 10.58
C PHE A 55 -9.24 9.64 9.72
N VAL A 56 -7.97 9.95 10.02
CA VAL A 56 -6.85 9.40 9.26
C VAL A 56 -6.74 7.89 9.48
N ALA A 57 -6.80 7.46 10.74
CA ALA A 57 -6.73 6.03 11.05
C ALA A 57 -7.91 5.28 10.46
N LYS A 58 -9.11 5.87 10.48
CA LYS A 58 -10.30 5.25 9.89
C LYS A 58 -10.18 5.12 8.38
N ALA A 59 -9.64 6.14 7.72
CA ALA A 59 -9.44 6.10 6.27
C ALA A 59 -8.43 5.02 5.88
N LYS A 60 -7.33 4.92 6.62
CA LYS A 60 -6.32 3.89 6.39
C LYS A 60 -6.89 2.48 6.58
N TYR A 61 -7.64 2.28 7.65
CA TYR A 61 -8.29 0.99 7.94
C TYR A 61 -9.27 0.62 6.83
N SER A 62 -10.10 1.56 6.43
CA SER A 62 -11.09 1.35 5.37
C SER A 62 -10.42 0.99 4.04
N ALA A 63 -9.35 1.69 3.70
CA ALA A 63 -8.62 1.44 2.45
C ALA A 63 -8.02 0.04 2.44
N TRP A 64 -7.40 -0.38 3.55
CA TRP A 64 -6.84 -1.73 3.67
C TRP A 64 -7.94 -2.78 3.63
N SER A 65 -9.04 -2.56 4.37
CA SER A 65 -10.17 -3.50 4.41
C SER A 65 -10.76 -3.73 3.02
N SER A 66 -10.76 -2.71 2.18
CA SER A 66 -11.32 -2.80 0.82
C SER A 66 -10.51 -3.74 -0.08
N LEU A 67 -9.27 -4.06 0.30
CA LEU A 67 -8.40 -4.96 -0.45
C LEU A 67 -8.51 -6.42 -0.02
N LYS A 68 -9.43 -6.73 0.91
CA LYS A 68 -9.60 -8.10 1.40
C LYS A 68 -9.79 -9.05 0.22
N GLY A 69 -9.06 -10.15 0.25
CA GLY A 69 -9.07 -11.14 -0.82
C GLY A 69 -7.98 -10.97 -1.87
N LYS A 70 -7.35 -9.79 -1.93
CA LYS A 70 -6.24 -9.57 -2.86
C LYS A 70 -5.00 -10.29 -2.35
N SER A 71 -4.32 -11.03 -3.23
CA SER A 71 -3.10 -11.73 -2.83
C SER A 71 -1.97 -10.75 -2.53
N LYS A 72 -1.02 -11.19 -1.72
CA LYS A 72 0.16 -10.38 -1.41
C LYS A 72 0.93 -10.04 -2.68
N GLU A 73 1.04 -11.00 -3.60
CA GLU A 73 1.74 -10.82 -4.87
C GLU A 73 1.07 -9.76 -5.73
N ASN A 74 -0.26 -9.80 -5.83
CA ASN A 74 -0.99 -8.80 -6.59
C ASN A 74 -0.84 -7.41 -5.98
N ALA A 75 -0.89 -7.33 -4.65
CA ALA A 75 -0.70 -6.05 -3.96
C ALA A 75 0.71 -5.49 -4.22
N MET A 76 1.73 -6.35 -4.20
CA MET A 76 3.09 -5.94 -4.53
C MET A 76 3.18 -5.38 -5.95
N GLN A 77 2.59 -6.08 -6.92
CA GLN A 77 2.62 -5.66 -8.32
C GLN A 77 1.93 -4.31 -8.50
N GLU A 78 0.79 -4.10 -7.85
CA GLU A 78 0.06 -2.84 -7.94
C GLU A 78 0.84 -1.70 -7.27
N TYR A 79 1.50 -1.98 -6.15
CA TYR A 79 2.35 -0.99 -5.47
C TYR A 79 3.48 -0.56 -6.40
N ILE A 80 4.19 -1.52 -6.98
CA ILE A 80 5.30 -1.26 -7.91
C ILE A 80 4.81 -0.41 -9.08
N SER A 81 3.68 -0.79 -9.67
CA SER A 81 3.10 -0.07 -10.81
C SER A 81 2.74 1.37 -10.44
N THR A 82 2.15 1.58 -9.27
CA THR A 82 1.78 2.91 -8.80
C THR A 82 3.02 3.79 -8.63
N ILE A 83 4.07 3.26 -7.98
CA ILE A 83 5.32 4.01 -7.79
C ILE A 83 5.97 4.32 -9.13
N SER A 84 5.95 3.37 -10.07
CA SER A 84 6.52 3.59 -11.40
C SER A 84 5.86 4.77 -12.10
N LYS A 85 4.53 4.87 -12.00
CA LYS A 85 3.80 6.00 -12.58
C LYS A 85 4.15 7.32 -11.91
N LEU A 86 4.38 7.31 -10.61
CA LEU A 86 4.72 8.53 -9.87
C LEU A 86 6.13 9.00 -10.15
N LYS A 87 7.02 8.11 -10.58
CA LYS A 87 8.39 8.44 -10.91
C LYS A 87 8.54 9.02 -12.31
N SER A 88 7.61 8.76 -13.18
CA SER A 88 7.71 9.17 -14.59
C SER A 88 7.17 10.59 -14.84
#